data_8e960ea584088fec616f3b90c35ea08a
#
_entry.id   8e960ea584088fec616f3b90c35ea08a
#
_cell.length_a   1.000
_cell.length_b   1.000
_cell.length_c   1.000
_cell.angle_alpha   90.00
_cell.angle_beta   90.00
_cell.angle_gamma   90.00
#
_symmetry.space_group_name_H-M   'P 1'
#
loop_
_entity.id
_entity.type
_entity.pdbx_description
1 polymer ?
#
loop_
_entity_poly.entity_id
_entity_poly.type
_entity_poly.pdbx_seq_one_letter_code
_entity_poly.pdbx_strand_id
1 'polypeptide(L)'
;IMPSLVGSEMCIRDSYKMARTRWRGIRFGMDKAAWGYALRALLYWALTLLSLGLLTPLMTFRLEKYMTDRSWFGTARFVQQGRWTALYGAMKHIFIALALVVCGSLGIALGTEILAVVLLPVGAVWLVIGVISYRVQSFAYLSRNKVLDGTVAFEAAPRTKTVIGTYVLGALLLGLGISVVTGVFGGIAAFALFGRDFDPTGAGLQPGMIPSVLITAAGYLMTLIAARAGALALITQPILKHYVTTLAVINLTALAEIRQRAADSGADAEGFADALDIGGAI
;
A
#
# COMPACT_ATOMS: atom_id res chain seq x y z
N ILE A 1 5.95 5.10 7.63
CA ILE A 1 5.06 4.00 8.07
C ILE A 1 5.99 2.96 8.65
N MET A 2 5.97 2.80 9.97
CA MET A 2 6.83 1.87 10.71
C MET A 2 6.47 0.41 10.37
N PRO A 3 7.33 -0.36 9.69
CA PRO A 3 7.00 -1.73 9.27
C PRO A 3 6.97 -2.73 10.42
N SER A 4 7.56 -2.43 11.58
CA SER A 4 7.75 -3.40 12.67
C SER A 4 6.50 -3.61 13.53
N LEU A 5 5.75 -2.57 13.84
CA LEU A 5 4.45 -2.68 14.52
C LEU A 5 3.36 -3.16 13.58
N VAL A 6 3.40 -2.70 12.31
CA VAL A 6 2.49 -3.15 11.26
C VAL A 6 2.65 -4.64 10.93
N GLY A 7 3.85 -5.22 11.09
CA GLY A 7 4.11 -6.63 10.77
C GLY A 7 3.43 -7.61 11.72
N SER A 8 3.41 -7.37 13.03
CA SER A 8 2.75 -8.26 13.99
C SER A 8 1.23 -8.11 13.94
N GLU A 9 0.72 -6.88 13.87
CA GLU A 9 -0.72 -6.62 13.71
C GLU A 9 -1.24 -7.13 12.37
N MET A 10 -0.44 -6.99 11.29
CA MET A 10 -0.81 -7.52 9.97
C MET A 10 -0.99 -9.03 10.00
N CYS A 11 -0.06 -9.79 10.61
CA CYS A 11 -0.18 -11.26 10.68
C CYS A 11 -1.35 -11.72 11.55
N ILE A 12 -1.63 -11.05 12.68
CA ILE A 12 -2.78 -11.37 13.54
C ILE A 12 -4.08 -11.01 12.81
N ARG A 13 -4.14 -9.81 12.25
CA ARG A 13 -5.29 -9.33 11.49
C ARG A 13 -5.54 -10.15 10.22
N ASP A 14 -4.49 -10.54 9.50
CA ASP A 14 -4.62 -11.29 8.26
C ASP A 14 -5.01 -12.75 8.53
N SER A 15 -4.48 -13.38 9.58
CA SER A 15 -4.94 -14.71 9.99
C SER A 15 -6.41 -14.69 10.42
N TYR A 16 -6.85 -13.65 11.14
CA TYR A 16 -8.24 -13.46 11.52
C TYR A 16 -9.15 -13.22 10.31
N LYS A 17 -8.74 -12.35 9.37
CA LYS A 17 -9.49 -12.11 8.13
C LYS A 17 -9.56 -13.35 7.25
N MET A 18 -8.45 -14.07 7.07
CA MET A 18 -8.41 -15.31 6.30
C MET A 18 -9.31 -16.38 6.91
N ALA A 19 -9.30 -16.58 8.22
CA ALA A 19 -10.16 -17.55 8.90
C ALA A 19 -11.67 -17.27 8.70
N ARG A 20 -12.05 -16.01 8.51
CA ARG A 20 -13.42 -15.58 8.21
C ARG A 20 -13.75 -15.52 6.72
N THR A 21 -12.74 -15.54 5.85
CA THR A 21 -12.96 -15.54 4.40
C THR A 21 -13.31 -16.94 3.93
N ARG A 22 -14.47 -17.07 3.32
CA ARG A 22 -14.95 -18.34 2.72
C ARG A 22 -15.16 -18.15 1.22
N TRP A 23 -14.78 -19.15 0.46
CA TRP A 23 -15.09 -19.24 -0.96
C TRP A 23 -15.67 -20.62 -1.27
N ARG A 24 -16.85 -20.66 -1.86
CA ARG A 24 -17.62 -21.90 -2.08
C ARG A 24 -17.81 -22.75 -0.82
N GLY A 25 -17.99 -22.11 0.34
CA GLY A 25 -18.14 -22.77 1.63
C GLY A 25 -16.84 -23.23 2.30
N ILE A 26 -15.70 -23.17 1.60
CA ILE A 26 -14.38 -23.56 2.11
C ILE A 26 -13.68 -22.34 2.71
N ARG A 27 -13.12 -22.49 3.91
CA ARG A 27 -12.38 -21.43 4.63
C ARG A 27 -10.94 -21.35 4.16
N PHE A 28 -10.46 -20.11 4.10
CA PHE A 28 -9.02 -19.84 4.10
C PHE A 28 -8.49 -19.86 5.52
N GLY A 29 -7.20 -20.06 5.67
CA GLY A 29 -6.52 -19.92 6.95
C GLY A 29 -5.03 -19.74 6.79
N MET A 30 -4.39 -19.40 7.92
CA MET A 30 -2.96 -19.21 8.02
C MET A 30 -2.46 -19.77 9.34
N ASP A 31 -1.36 -20.52 9.30
CA ASP A 31 -0.72 -21.04 10.49
C ASP A 31 -0.21 -19.89 11.39
N LYS A 32 -0.42 -20.03 12.72
CA LYS A 32 0.01 -19.01 13.70
C LYS A 32 1.53 -18.87 13.70
N ALA A 33 2.04 -17.78 13.18
CA ALA A 33 3.48 -17.54 13.08
C ALA A 33 3.85 -16.04 13.10
N ALA A 34 3.05 -15.21 13.77
CA ALA A 34 3.20 -13.76 13.79
C ALA A 34 4.59 -13.30 14.28
N TRP A 35 5.09 -13.87 15.38
CA TRP A 35 6.42 -13.56 15.91
C TRP A 35 7.56 -13.94 14.95
N GLY A 36 7.44 -15.12 14.32
CA GLY A 36 8.42 -15.54 13.33
C GLY A 36 8.45 -14.65 12.10
N TYR A 37 7.30 -14.10 11.69
CA TYR A 37 7.22 -13.11 10.63
C TYR A 37 7.85 -11.77 11.05
N ALA A 38 7.47 -11.26 12.22
CA ALA A 38 7.96 -9.97 12.73
C ALA A 38 9.49 -9.94 12.85
N LEU A 39 10.08 -10.99 13.38
CA LEU A 39 11.54 -11.09 13.54
C LEU A 39 12.25 -11.14 12.19
N ARG A 40 11.71 -11.90 11.22
CA ARG A 40 12.26 -11.95 9.85
C ARG A 40 12.08 -10.63 9.12
N ALA A 41 10.93 -9.98 9.27
CA ALA A 41 10.67 -8.68 8.69
C ALA A 41 11.67 -7.64 9.21
N LEU A 42 11.91 -7.60 10.51
CA LEU A 42 12.90 -6.72 11.14
C LEU A 42 14.31 -6.98 10.60
N LEU A 43 14.72 -8.26 10.54
CA LEU A 43 16.03 -8.65 10.02
C LEU A 43 16.21 -8.24 8.57
N TYR A 44 15.25 -8.59 7.69
CA TYR A 44 15.35 -8.24 6.27
C TYR A 44 15.25 -6.73 6.05
N TRP A 45 14.50 -6.00 6.88
CA TRP A 45 14.44 -4.55 6.82
C TRP A 45 15.78 -3.91 7.18
N ALA A 46 16.43 -4.38 8.27
CA ALA A 46 17.76 -3.94 8.63
C ALA A 46 18.80 -4.23 7.53
N LEU A 47 18.77 -5.45 6.95
CA LEU A 47 19.63 -5.82 5.82
C LEU A 47 19.37 -4.94 4.58
N THR A 48 18.11 -4.59 4.32
CA THR A 48 17.74 -3.73 3.20
C THR A 48 18.25 -2.30 3.40
N LEU A 49 18.17 -1.77 4.63
CA LEU A 49 18.76 -0.47 4.98
C LEU A 49 20.29 -0.48 4.83
N LEU A 50 20.96 -1.47 5.42
CA LEU A 50 22.42 -1.60 5.32
C LEU A 50 22.90 -1.73 3.88
N SER A 51 22.11 -2.35 3.00
CA SER A 51 22.41 -2.49 1.58
C SER A 51 21.92 -1.31 0.73
N LEU A 52 21.48 -0.19 1.32
CA LEU A 52 20.91 0.96 0.60
C LEU A 52 19.77 0.58 -0.35
N GLY A 53 18.95 -0.40 0.05
CA GLY A 53 17.80 -0.87 -0.73
C GLY A 53 18.11 -1.97 -1.75
N LEU A 54 19.36 -2.38 -1.95
CA LEU A 54 19.72 -3.42 -2.93
C LEU A 54 19.10 -4.79 -2.59
N LEU A 55 18.89 -5.09 -1.32
CA LEU A 55 18.29 -6.34 -0.86
C LEU A 55 16.75 -6.31 -0.77
N THR A 56 16.10 -5.26 -1.30
CA THR A 56 14.63 -5.20 -1.39
C THR A 56 14.01 -6.44 -2.06
N PRO A 57 14.54 -7.00 -3.18
CA PRO A 57 14.01 -8.21 -3.78
C PRO A 57 14.05 -9.43 -2.85
N LEU A 58 15.13 -9.57 -2.08
CA LEU A 58 15.28 -10.64 -1.10
C LEU A 58 14.21 -10.52 -0.01
N MET A 59 14.05 -9.32 0.56
CA MET A 59 13.04 -9.03 1.57
C MET A 59 11.64 -9.35 1.03
N THR A 60 11.27 -8.78 -0.11
CA THR A 60 9.95 -8.96 -0.73
C THR A 60 9.64 -10.44 -0.96
N PHE A 61 10.57 -11.19 -1.58
CA PHE A 61 10.37 -12.60 -1.88
C PHE A 61 10.30 -13.46 -0.62
N ARG A 62 11.21 -13.26 0.34
CA ARG A 62 11.30 -14.09 1.56
C ARG A 62 10.11 -13.90 2.49
N LEU A 63 9.62 -12.66 2.63
CA LEU A 63 8.45 -12.37 3.45
C LEU A 63 7.18 -12.94 2.80
N GLU A 64 7.01 -12.73 1.48
CA GLU A 64 5.86 -13.29 0.75
C GLU A 64 5.86 -14.82 0.80
N LYS A 65 7.03 -15.45 0.56
CA LYS A 65 7.17 -16.90 0.68
C LYS A 65 6.81 -17.40 2.07
N TYR A 66 7.24 -16.71 3.12
CA TYR A 66 6.94 -17.09 4.50
C TYR A 66 5.44 -17.06 4.80
N MET A 67 4.71 -16.05 4.28
CA MET A 67 3.27 -15.95 4.43
C MET A 67 2.53 -16.98 3.57
N THR A 68 2.91 -17.09 2.30
CA THR A 68 2.26 -17.99 1.34
C THR A 68 2.38 -19.45 1.76
N ASP A 69 3.56 -19.92 2.13
CA ASP A 69 3.82 -21.32 2.51
C ASP A 69 3.07 -21.73 3.82
N ARG A 70 2.53 -20.74 4.56
CA ARG A 70 1.72 -20.96 5.77
C ARG A 70 0.24 -20.75 5.56
N SER A 71 -0.14 -20.27 4.38
CA SER A 71 -1.54 -20.08 4.02
C SER A 71 -2.11 -21.37 3.45
N TRP A 72 -3.38 -21.62 3.72
CA TRP A 72 -4.10 -22.78 3.23
C TRP A 72 -5.53 -22.44 2.82
N PHE A 73 -6.10 -23.26 1.95
CA PHE A 73 -7.48 -23.18 1.50
C PHE A 73 -8.11 -24.58 1.64
N GLY A 74 -8.97 -24.76 2.63
CA GLY A 74 -9.45 -26.08 2.99
C GLY A 74 -8.29 -27.03 3.33
N THR A 75 -8.24 -28.18 2.67
CA THR A 75 -7.15 -29.17 2.80
C THR A 75 -5.89 -28.81 2.04
N ALA A 76 -5.97 -27.90 1.05
CA ALA A 76 -4.87 -27.54 0.17
C ALA A 76 -3.97 -26.45 0.77
N ARG A 77 -2.65 -26.54 0.54
CA ARG A 77 -1.66 -25.55 0.98
C ARG A 77 -1.12 -24.75 -0.19
N PHE A 78 -0.89 -23.46 0.06
CA PHE A 78 -0.17 -22.61 -0.87
C PHE A 78 1.33 -22.84 -0.75
N VAL A 79 2.03 -22.82 -1.87
CA VAL A 79 3.48 -22.89 -1.94
C VAL A 79 3.99 -21.79 -2.86
N GLN A 80 4.95 -20.99 -2.38
CA GLN A 80 5.62 -19.98 -3.18
C GLN A 80 6.85 -20.59 -3.83
N GLN A 81 6.80 -20.67 -5.14
CA GLN A 81 7.92 -21.10 -6.00
C GLN A 81 8.70 -19.89 -6.52
N GLY A 82 9.78 -20.16 -7.29
CA GLY A 82 10.59 -19.12 -7.91
C GLY A 82 11.83 -18.75 -7.11
N ARG A 83 12.52 -17.69 -7.56
CA ARG A 83 13.79 -17.22 -6.98
C ARG A 83 13.72 -15.70 -6.75
N TRP A 84 14.24 -15.24 -5.63
CA TRP A 84 14.30 -13.81 -5.29
C TRP A 84 15.15 -12.99 -6.28
N THR A 85 16.16 -13.61 -6.89
CA THR A 85 17.04 -12.97 -7.89
C THR A 85 16.30 -12.52 -9.14
N ALA A 86 15.21 -13.19 -9.52
CA ALA A 86 14.40 -12.79 -10.67
C ALA A 86 13.74 -11.42 -10.49
N LEU A 87 13.52 -10.97 -9.25
CA LEU A 87 12.95 -9.67 -8.94
C LEU A 87 13.89 -8.49 -9.23
N TYR A 88 15.20 -8.73 -9.43
CA TYR A 88 16.12 -7.65 -9.87
C TYR A 88 15.74 -7.11 -11.25
N GLY A 89 15.18 -7.93 -12.13
CA GLY A 89 14.63 -7.44 -13.40
C GLY A 89 13.55 -6.37 -13.24
N ALA A 90 12.76 -6.45 -12.16
CA ALA A 90 11.77 -5.46 -11.82
C ALA A 90 12.38 -4.16 -11.25
N MET A 91 13.59 -4.21 -10.69
CA MET A 91 14.28 -3.05 -10.10
C MET A 91 14.99 -2.14 -11.12
N LYS A 92 15.06 -2.51 -12.39
CA LYS A 92 15.82 -1.76 -13.42
C LYS A 92 15.56 -0.25 -13.42
N HIS A 93 14.29 0.16 -13.26
CA HIS A 93 13.92 1.58 -13.22
C HIS A 93 14.40 2.28 -11.94
N ILE A 94 14.48 1.56 -10.82
CA ILE A 94 15.03 2.08 -9.56
C ILE A 94 16.53 2.33 -9.72
N PHE A 95 17.28 1.42 -10.37
CA PHE A 95 18.70 1.61 -10.65
C PHE A 95 18.96 2.79 -11.58
N ILE A 96 18.13 2.99 -12.61
CA ILE A 96 18.22 4.16 -13.49
C ILE A 96 18.00 5.44 -12.69
N ALA A 97 16.96 5.47 -11.84
CA ALA A 97 16.69 6.63 -10.98
C ALA A 97 17.86 6.94 -10.03
N LEU A 98 18.41 5.89 -9.41
CA LEU A 98 19.57 6.03 -8.52
C LEU A 98 20.80 6.61 -9.27
N ALA A 99 21.07 6.11 -10.47
CA ALA A 99 22.14 6.64 -11.30
C ALA A 99 21.94 8.13 -11.64
N LEU A 100 20.71 8.53 -11.99
CA LEU A 100 20.38 9.94 -12.25
C LEU A 100 20.61 10.82 -11.01
N VAL A 101 20.18 10.36 -9.84
CA VAL A 101 20.37 11.08 -8.57
C VAL A 101 21.85 11.20 -8.22
N VAL A 102 22.62 10.12 -8.37
CA VAL A 102 24.08 10.14 -8.12
C VAL A 102 24.78 11.07 -9.08
N CYS A 103 24.48 11.01 -10.38
CA CYS A 103 25.05 11.94 -11.38
C CYS A 103 24.69 13.40 -11.08
N GLY A 104 23.45 13.68 -10.68
CA GLY A 104 23.01 15.01 -10.28
C GLY A 104 23.75 15.52 -9.03
N SER A 105 23.94 14.64 -8.03
CA SER A 105 24.69 14.99 -6.81
C SER A 105 26.18 15.24 -7.08
N LEU A 106 26.78 14.46 -7.98
CA LEU A 106 28.16 14.71 -8.43
C LEU A 106 28.26 16.02 -9.19
N GLY A 107 27.23 16.41 -9.95
CA GLY A 107 27.18 17.71 -10.60
C GLY A 107 27.34 18.88 -9.63
N ILE A 108 26.70 18.82 -8.46
CA ILE A 108 26.89 19.82 -7.38
C ILE A 108 28.34 19.82 -6.90
N ALA A 109 28.91 18.65 -6.62
CA ALA A 109 30.28 18.53 -6.11
C ALA A 109 31.35 19.05 -7.10
N LEU A 110 31.05 19.00 -8.42
CA LEU A 110 31.92 19.46 -9.49
C LEU A 110 31.64 20.90 -9.94
N GLY A 111 30.73 21.63 -9.28
CA GLY A 111 30.38 23.02 -9.63
C GLY A 111 29.51 23.15 -10.90
N THR A 112 28.92 22.04 -11.38
CA THR A 112 28.01 22.05 -12.53
C THR A 112 26.55 22.03 -12.06
N GLU A 113 26.10 23.14 -11.46
CA GLU A 113 24.78 23.28 -10.85
C GLU A 113 23.62 23.00 -11.80
N ILE A 114 23.77 23.38 -13.08
CA ILE A 114 22.75 23.15 -14.12
C ILE A 114 22.43 21.64 -14.25
N LEU A 115 23.46 20.79 -14.15
CA LEU A 115 23.30 19.35 -14.23
C LEU A 115 22.46 18.82 -13.05
N ALA A 116 22.70 19.34 -11.85
CA ALA A 116 21.95 18.99 -10.65
C ALA A 116 20.49 19.44 -10.74
N VAL A 117 20.24 20.68 -11.17
CA VAL A 117 18.88 21.23 -11.30
C VAL A 117 18.01 20.40 -12.25
N VAL A 118 18.61 19.78 -13.28
CA VAL A 118 17.88 18.94 -14.23
C VAL A 118 17.80 17.49 -13.75
N LEU A 119 18.91 16.89 -13.36
CA LEU A 119 18.96 15.44 -13.09
C LEU A 119 18.30 15.04 -11.77
N LEU A 120 18.33 15.88 -10.73
CA LEU A 120 17.70 15.53 -9.45
C LEU A 120 16.17 15.44 -9.54
N PRO A 121 15.43 16.42 -10.11
CA PRO A 121 14.00 16.30 -10.29
C PRO A 121 13.60 15.13 -11.22
N VAL A 122 14.33 14.96 -12.33
CA VAL A 122 14.09 13.84 -13.26
C VAL A 122 14.32 12.50 -12.55
N GLY A 123 15.42 12.38 -11.80
CA GLY A 123 15.72 11.19 -11.00
C GLY A 123 14.65 10.91 -9.94
N ALA A 124 14.13 11.94 -9.27
CA ALA A 124 13.07 11.81 -8.28
C ALA A 124 11.76 11.30 -8.92
N VAL A 125 11.33 11.88 -10.05
CA VAL A 125 10.16 11.41 -10.79
C VAL A 125 10.36 9.97 -11.29
N TRP A 126 11.56 9.66 -11.82
CA TRP A 126 11.88 8.31 -12.29
C TRP A 126 11.91 7.29 -11.17
N LEU A 127 12.30 7.70 -9.96
CA LEU A 127 12.25 6.85 -8.76
C LEU A 127 10.82 6.46 -8.41
N VAL A 128 9.88 7.40 -8.45
CA VAL A 128 8.44 7.10 -8.23
C VAL A 128 7.95 6.10 -9.27
N ILE A 129 8.25 6.30 -10.55
CA ILE A 129 7.92 5.37 -11.63
C ILE A 129 8.58 4.01 -11.37
N GLY A 130 9.84 4.00 -10.93
CA GLY A 130 10.59 2.79 -10.60
C GLY A 130 9.94 1.99 -9.46
N VAL A 131 9.54 2.64 -8.39
CA VAL A 131 8.86 2.01 -7.24
C VAL A 131 7.51 1.42 -7.66
N ILE A 132 6.72 2.15 -8.44
CA ILE A 132 5.44 1.64 -8.96
C ILE A 132 5.68 0.43 -9.87
N SER A 133 6.64 0.52 -10.80
CA SER A 133 7.01 -0.56 -11.71
C SER A 133 7.46 -1.81 -10.97
N TYR A 134 8.29 -1.63 -9.92
CA TYR A 134 8.75 -2.71 -9.07
C TYR A 134 7.58 -3.42 -8.38
N ARG A 135 6.66 -2.66 -7.77
CA ARG A 135 5.48 -3.22 -7.08
C ARG A 135 4.60 -4.04 -8.03
N VAL A 136 4.33 -3.51 -9.23
CA VAL A 136 3.50 -4.18 -10.24
C VAL A 136 4.15 -5.47 -10.74
N GLN A 137 5.44 -5.40 -11.11
CA GLN A 137 6.17 -6.56 -11.65
C GLN A 137 6.44 -7.61 -10.56
N SER A 138 6.73 -7.19 -9.32
CA SER A 138 6.89 -8.10 -8.19
C SER A 138 5.58 -8.85 -7.89
N PHE A 139 4.45 -8.15 -7.89
CA PHE A 139 3.15 -8.80 -7.73
C PHE A 139 2.90 -9.83 -8.85
N ALA A 140 3.13 -9.45 -10.11
CA ALA A 140 2.96 -10.35 -11.24
C ALA A 140 3.84 -11.60 -11.12
N TYR A 141 5.12 -11.42 -10.78
CA TYR A 141 6.06 -12.52 -10.60
C TYR A 141 5.67 -13.43 -9.44
N LEU A 142 5.38 -12.87 -8.28
CA LEU A 142 5.02 -13.64 -7.08
C LEU A 142 3.71 -14.40 -7.27
N SER A 143 2.71 -13.78 -7.89
CA SER A 143 1.42 -14.43 -8.18
C SER A 143 1.57 -15.58 -9.17
N ARG A 144 2.36 -15.42 -10.24
CA ARG A 144 2.62 -16.50 -11.24
C ARG A 144 3.38 -17.67 -10.65
N ASN A 145 4.20 -17.45 -9.64
CA ASN A 145 4.97 -18.50 -8.97
C ASN A 145 4.29 -18.99 -7.68
N LYS A 146 3.01 -18.73 -7.52
CA LYS A 146 2.20 -19.21 -6.41
C LYS A 146 1.39 -20.41 -6.89
N VAL A 147 1.45 -21.51 -6.18
CA VAL A 147 0.76 -22.76 -6.53
C VAL A 147 -0.03 -23.24 -5.31
N LEU A 148 -1.25 -23.72 -5.54
CA LEU A 148 -2.08 -24.33 -4.52
C LEU A 148 -2.12 -25.83 -4.76
N ASP A 149 -1.67 -26.61 -3.77
CA ASP A 149 -1.60 -28.08 -3.78
C ASP A 149 -0.87 -28.68 -4.99
N GLY A 150 0.10 -27.97 -5.55
CA GLY A 150 0.87 -28.40 -6.71
C GLY A 150 0.12 -28.43 -8.05
N THR A 151 -1.19 -28.23 -8.05
CA THR A 151 -2.06 -28.42 -9.22
C THR A 151 -2.74 -27.14 -9.72
N VAL A 152 -3.12 -26.23 -8.83
CA VAL A 152 -3.77 -24.96 -9.17
C VAL A 152 -2.72 -23.87 -9.25
N ALA A 153 -2.58 -23.24 -10.41
CA ALA A 153 -1.66 -22.13 -10.65
C ALA A 153 -2.41 -20.81 -10.81
N PHE A 154 -1.69 -19.72 -10.60
CA PHE A 154 -2.24 -18.37 -10.75
C PHE A 154 -1.50 -17.63 -11.88
N GLU A 155 -2.24 -16.91 -12.69
CA GLU A 155 -1.69 -16.03 -13.70
C GLU A 155 -2.05 -14.59 -13.36
N ALA A 156 -1.06 -13.71 -13.36
CA ALA A 156 -1.25 -12.30 -13.13
C ALA A 156 -0.52 -11.50 -14.21
N ALA A 157 -1.24 -10.62 -14.90
CA ALA A 157 -0.71 -9.79 -15.98
C ALA A 157 -1.07 -8.30 -15.79
N PRO A 158 -0.78 -7.68 -14.62
CA PRO A 158 -1.08 -6.27 -14.42
C PRO A 158 -0.19 -5.40 -15.32
N ARG A 159 -0.79 -4.36 -15.91
CA ARG A 159 -0.11 -3.43 -16.80
C ARG A 159 0.45 -2.25 -16.02
N THR A 160 1.77 -2.13 -15.94
CA THR A 160 2.45 -1.03 -15.23
C THR A 160 2.00 0.35 -15.72
N LYS A 161 1.82 0.53 -17.04
CA LYS A 161 1.35 1.79 -17.62
C LYS A 161 -0.03 2.22 -17.09
N THR A 162 -0.95 1.28 -16.95
CA THR A 162 -2.29 1.54 -16.42
C THR A 162 -2.22 1.99 -14.95
N VAL A 163 -1.38 1.32 -14.15
CA VAL A 163 -1.20 1.67 -12.73
C VAL A 163 -0.56 3.06 -12.59
N ILE A 164 0.50 3.37 -13.37
CA ILE A 164 1.13 4.70 -13.38
C ILE A 164 0.11 5.76 -13.81
N GLY A 165 -0.64 5.52 -14.89
CA GLY A 165 -1.67 6.44 -15.35
C GLY A 165 -2.74 6.73 -14.29
N THR A 166 -3.17 5.70 -13.56
CA THR A 166 -4.12 5.85 -12.45
C THR A 166 -3.53 6.69 -11.30
N TYR A 167 -2.25 6.48 -10.96
CA TYR A 167 -1.59 7.32 -9.94
C TYR A 167 -1.49 8.78 -10.38
N VAL A 168 -1.07 9.04 -11.62
CA VAL A 168 -0.91 10.40 -12.15
C VAL A 168 -2.26 11.12 -12.24
N LEU A 169 -3.24 10.49 -12.87
CA LEU A 169 -4.57 11.07 -13.02
C LEU A 169 -5.26 11.24 -11.67
N GLY A 170 -5.19 10.22 -10.81
CA GLY A 170 -5.76 10.26 -9.47
C GLY A 170 -5.12 11.36 -8.61
N ALA A 171 -3.80 11.51 -8.65
CA ALA A 171 -3.09 12.57 -7.92
C ALA A 171 -3.45 13.98 -8.44
N LEU A 172 -3.58 14.15 -9.77
CA LEU A 172 -4.02 15.40 -10.40
C LEU A 172 -5.43 15.79 -9.94
N LEU A 173 -6.38 14.87 -10.08
CA LEU A 173 -7.77 15.12 -9.68
C LEU A 173 -7.90 15.36 -8.18
N LEU A 174 -7.16 14.59 -7.38
CA LEU A 174 -7.13 14.75 -5.93
C LEU A 174 -6.53 16.10 -5.54
N GLY A 175 -5.39 16.49 -6.15
CA GLY A 175 -4.75 17.78 -5.92
C GLY A 175 -5.66 18.94 -6.29
N LEU A 176 -6.37 18.87 -7.43
CA LEU A 176 -7.36 19.86 -7.83
C LEU A 176 -8.51 19.94 -6.81
N GLY A 177 -9.06 18.79 -6.39
CA GLY A 177 -10.12 18.75 -5.38
C GLY A 177 -9.70 19.34 -4.03
N ILE A 178 -8.48 18.99 -3.57
CA ILE A 178 -7.91 19.56 -2.33
C ILE A 178 -7.70 21.06 -2.46
N SER A 179 -7.18 21.54 -3.60
CA SER A 179 -6.95 22.97 -3.79
C SER A 179 -8.24 23.80 -3.80
N VAL A 180 -9.32 23.23 -4.35
CA VAL A 180 -10.66 23.86 -4.28
C VAL A 180 -11.15 23.94 -2.84
N VAL A 181 -11.08 22.84 -2.08
CA VAL A 181 -11.52 22.82 -0.67
C VAL A 181 -10.70 23.80 0.16
N THR A 182 -9.38 23.75 0.07
CA THR A 182 -8.50 24.67 0.82
C THR A 182 -8.67 26.12 0.38
N GLY A 183 -8.90 26.38 -0.90
CA GLY A 183 -9.15 27.73 -1.43
C GLY A 183 -10.45 28.32 -0.90
N VAL A 184 -11.54 27.56 -0.87
CA VAL A 184 -12.83 28.00 -0.34
C VAL A 184 -12.72 28.30 1.15
N PHE A 185 -12.27 27.36 1.97
CA PHE A 185 -12.17 27.56 3.43
C PHE A 185 -11.14 28.62 3.79
N GLY A 186 -10.00 28.66 3.09
CA GLY A 186 -8.96 29.68 3.27
C GLY A 186 -9.46 31.08 2.90
N GLY A 187 -10.20 31.22 1.80
CA GLY A 187 -10.81 32.47 1.39
C GLY A 187 -11.84 32.99 2.38
N ILE A 188 -12.73 32.10 2.88
CA ILE A 188 -13.73 32.47 3.90
C ILE A 188 -13.04 32.87 5.23
N ALA A 189 -12.00 32.12 5.63
CA ALA A 189 -11.24 32.42 6.84
C ALA A 189 -10.50 33.78 6.73
N ALA A 190 -9.89 34.04 5.56
CA ALA A 190 -9.24 35.32 5.29
C ALA A 190 -10.26 36.49 5.30
N PHE A 191 -11.41 36.29 4.66
CA PHE A 191 -12.50 37.30 4.73
C PHE A 191 -13.00 37.54 6.15
N ALA A 192 -13.14 36.51 6.96
CA ALA A 192 -13.53 36.66 8.38
C ALA A 192 -12.47 37.41 9.20
N LEU A 193 -11.19 37.25 8.86
CA LEU A 193 -10.09 37.92 9.56
C LEU A 193 -9.90 39.39 9.09
N PHE A 194 -9.91 39.62 7.78
CA PHE A 194 -9.56 40.92 7.19
C PHE A 194 -10.73 41.71 6.65
N GLY A 195 -11.93 41.12 6.55
CA GLY A 195 -13.10 41.71 5.92
C GLY A 195 -13.83 42.76 6.73
N ARG A 196 -13.53 42.95 8.03
CA ARG A 196 -14.13 43.91 8.93
C ARG A 196 -13.06 44.47 9.85
N ASP A 197 -12.86 45.77 9.77
CA ASP A 197 -12.11 46.62 10.73
C ASP A 197 -10.85 45.97 11.31
N PHE A 198 -10.02 45.42 10.42
CA PHE A 198 -8.73 44.85 10.79
C PHE A 198 -7.79 45.95 11.27
N ASP A 199 -7.55 46.05 12.58
CA ASP A 199 -6.54 46.94 13.16
C ASP A 199 -5.20 46.21 13.29
N PRO A 200 -4.19 46.50 12.43
CA PRO A 200 -2.88 45.87 12.48
C PRO A 200 -2.06 46.25 13.71
N THR A 201 -2.50 47.27 14.47
CA THR A 201 -1.82 47.76 15.67
C THR A 201 -2.49 47.33 16.99
N GLY A 202 -3.65 46.69 16.92
CA GLY A 202 -4.42 46.23 18.07
C GLY A 202 -3.76 45.08 18.82
N ALA A 203 -3.35 45.32 20.05
CA ALA A 203 -2.75 44.34 20.95
C ALA A 203 -3.78 43.43 21.66
N GLY A 204 -4.77 42.88 20.93
CA GLY A 204 -5.80 42.03 21.53
C GLY A 204 -6.45 41.03 20.57
N LEU A 205 -7.31 40.14 21.10
CA LEU A 205 -8.12 39.21 20.29
C LEU A 205 -9.10 40.05 19.45
N GLN A 206 -8.86 40.08 18.14
CA GLN A 206 -9.73 40.79 17.21
C GLN A 206 -11.03 40.00 16.98
N PRO A 207 -12.16 40.65 16.73
CA PRO A 207 -13.45 39.98 16.54
C PRO A 207 -13.50 38.91 15.47
N GLY A 208 -12.66 39.03 14.43
CA GLY A 208 -12.55 38.06 13.35
C GLY A 208 -11.65 36.84 13.64
N MET A 209 -10.85 36.87 14.69
CA MET A 209 -9.84 35.85 14.97
C MET A 209 -10.44 34.49 15.34
N ILE A 210 -11.42 34.45 16.23
CA ILE A 210 -12.09 33.20 16.63
C ILE A 210 -12.82 32.55 15.46
N PRO A 211 -13.70 33.25 14.71
CA PRO A 211 -14.35 32.66 13.55
C PRO A 211 -13.31 32.16 12.47
N SER A 212 -12.27 32.92 12.20
CA SER A 212 -11.27 32.52 11.22
C SER A 212 -10.52 31.22 11.62
N VAL A 213 -10.18 31.06 12.91
CA VAL A 213 -9.56 29.83 13.44
C VAL A 213 -10.50 28.64 13.31
N LEU A 214 -11.79 28.83 13.68
CA LEU A 214 -12.78 27.74 13.55
C LEU A 214 -13.02 27.33 12.10
N ILE A 215 -13.10 28.27 11.17
CA ILE A 215 -13.28 28.03 9.75
C ILE A 215 -12.04 27.32 9.19
N THR A 216 -10.83 27.75 9.58
CA THR A 216 -9.58 27.09 9.18
C THR A 216 -9.49 25.66 9.70
N ALA A 217 -9.85 25.44 10.97
CA ALA A 217 -9.88 24.09 11.56
C ALA A 217 -10.90 23.18 10.86
N ALA A 218 -12.10 23.68 10.56
CA ALA A 218 -13.11 22.95 9.80
C ALA A 218 -12.62 22.63 8.39
N GLY A 219 -12.01 23.61 7.70
CA GLY A 219 -11.40 23.42 6.38
C GLY A 219 -10.28 22.40 6.37
N TYR A 220 -9.44 22.40 7.40
CA TYR A 220 -8.40 21.39 7.57
C TYR A 220 -8.99 19.97 7.72
N LEU A 221 -9.97 19.78 8.58
CA LEU A 221 -10.67 18.50 8.75
C LEU A 221 -11.33 18.03 7.45
N MET A 222 -12.03 18.93 6.75
CA MET A 222 -12.63 18.62 5.44
C MET A 222 -11.57 18.24 4.40
N THR A 223 -10.43 18.92 4.40
CA THR A 223 -9.31 18.58 3.53
C THR A 223 -8.74 17.19 3.81
N LEU A 224 -8.59 16.83 5.09
CA LEU A 224 -8.14 15.47 5.47
C LEU A 224 -9.14 14.39 5.05
N ILE A 225 -10.45 14.64 5.24
CA ILE A 225 -11.50 13.71 4.82
C ILE A 225 -11.50 13.58 3.29
N ALA A 226 -11.50 14.70 2.58
CA ALA A 226 -11.46 14.72 1.11
C ALA A 226 -10.22 14.04 0.55
N ALA A 227 -9.03 14.25 1.16
CA ALA A 227 -7.79 13.60 0.77
C ALA A 227 -7.86 12.07 0.95
N ARG A 228 -8.40 11.60 2.07
CA ARG A 228 -8.53 10.15 2.34
C ARG A 228 -9.58 9.49 1.47
N ALA A 229 -10.77 10.07 1.39
CA ALA A 229 -11.85 9.55 0.55
C ALA A 229 -11.49 9.60 -0.95
N GLY A 230 -10.91 10.72 -1.40
CA GLY A 230 -10.47 10.89 -2.77
C GLY A 230 -9.33 9.95 -3.15
N ALA A 231 -8.32 9.76 -2.29
CA ALA A 231 -7.24 8.78 -2.52
C ALA A 231 -7.79 7.34 -2.61
N LEU A 232 -8.77 7.00 -1.77
CA LEU A 232 -9.42 5.70 -1.83
C LEU A 232 -10.18 5.51 -3.15
N ALA A 233 -11.00 6.48 -3.54
CA ALA A 233 -11.88 6.38 -4.71
C ALA A 233 -11.12 6.52 -6.04
N LEU A 234 -10.18 7.47 -6.14
CA LEU A 234 -9.50 7.81 -7.39
C LEU A 234 -8.22 7.00 -7.65
N ILE A 235 -7.59 6.48 -6.60
CA ILE A 235 -6.31 5.78 -6.72
C ILE A 235 -6.45 4.33 -6.28
N THR A 236 -6.85 4.08 -5.03
CA THR A 236 -6.80 2.74 -4.44
C THR A 236 -7.77 1.77 -5.10
N GLN A 237 -9.04 2.16 -5.26
CA GLN A 237 -10.07 1.30 -5.85
C GLN A 237 -9.78 0.95 -7.33
N PRO A 238 -9.43 1.88 -8.24
CA PRO A 238 -9.13 1.53 -9.62
C PRO A 238 -7.91 0.62 -9.74
N ILE A 239 -6.87 0.85 -8.92
CA ILE A 239 -5.68 -0.02 -8.89
C ILE A 239 -6.05 -1.42 -8.41
N LEU A 240 -6.80 -1.55 -7.32
CA LEU A 240 -7.24 -2.84 -6.79
C LEU A 240 -8.08 -3.59 -7.84
N LYS A 241 -9.03 -2.89 -8.47
CA LYS A 241 -9.84 -3.44 -9.56
C LYS A 241 -8.94 -3.97 -10.69
N HIS A 242 -7.92 -3.19 -11.09
CA HIS A 242 -6.99 -3.60 -12.14
C HIS A 242 -6.22 -4.87 -11.77
N TYR A 243 -5.72 -4.98 -10.53
CA TYR A 243 -5.04 -6.19 -10.06
C TYR A 243 -5.98 -7.41 -10.04
N VAL A 244 -7.20 -7.25 -9.52
CA VAL A 244 -8.18 -8.35 -9.45
C VAL A 244 -8.61 -8.81 -10.85
N THR A 245 -8.88 -7.89 -11.77
CA THR A 245 -9.32 -8.23 -13.14
C THR A 245 -8.21 -8.85 -14.00
N THR A 246 -6.95 -8.66 -13.63
CA THR A 246 -5.79 -9.24 -14.34
C THR A 246 -5.27 -10.52 -13.68
N LEU A 247 -5.89 -10.94 -12.58
CA LEU A 247 -5.58 -12.20 -11.91
C LEU A 247 -6.51 -13.31 -12.44
N ALA A 248 -5.94 -14.38 -12.96
CA ALA A 248 -6.66 -15.56 -13.40
C ALA A 248 -6.17 -16.80 -12.61
N VAL A 249 -7.08 -17.75 -12.42
CA VAL A 249 -6.79 -19.03 -11.79
C VAL A 249 -6.81 -20.10 -12.88
N ILE A 250 -5.74 -20.86 -12.97
CA ILE A 250 -5.58 -21.93 -13.95
C ILE A 250 -5.88 -23.26 -13.26
N ASN A 251 -6.50 -24.19 -14.00
CA ASN A 251 -6.87 -25.52 -13.53
C ASN A 251 -7.93 -25.49 -12.42
N LEU A 252 -9.06 -24.85 -12.71
CA LEU A 252 -10.21 -24.74 -11.79
C LEU A 252 -10.83 -26.09 -11.41
N THR A 253 -10.64 -27.14 -12.21
CA THR A 253 -11.16 -28.48 -11.94
C THR A 253 -10.54 -29.10 -10.68
N ALA A 254 -9.25 -28.87 -10.44
CA ALA A 254 -8.56 -29.34 -9.24
C ALA A 254 -9.11 -28.69 -7.93
N LEU A 255 -9.76 -27.52 -8.04
CA LEU A 255 -10.41 -26.90 -6.88
C LEU A 255 -11.64 -27.69 -6.38
N ALA A 256 -12.24 -28.54 -7.21
CA ALA A 256 -13.39 -29.36 -6.82
C ALA A 256 -13.00 -30.52 -5.85
N GLU A 257 -11.72 -30.88 -5.83
CA GLU A 257 -11.20 -31.93 -4.94
C GLU A 257 -10.87 -31.41 -3.54
N ILE A 258 -10.76 -30.07 -3.38
CA ILE A 258 -10.43 -29.46 -2.11
C ILE A 258 -11.65 -29.49 -1.18
N ARG A 259 -11.44 -30.04 0.00
CA ARG A 259 -12.48 -30.15 1.03
C ARG A 259 -12.22 -29.21 2.20
N GLN A 260 -13.27 -28.92 2.95
CA GLN A 260 -13.15 -28.15 4.18
C GLN A 260 -12.29 -28.94 5.19
N ARG A 261 -11.26 -28.29 5.74
CA ARG A 261 -10.49 -28.80 6.87
C ARG A 261 -11.28 -28.62 8.17
N ALA A 262 -11.08 -29.51 9.16
CA ALA A 262 -11.60 -29.32 10.50
C ALA A 262 -11.13 -27.96 11.06
N ALA A 263 -12.00 -27.28 11.80
CA ALA A 263 -11.66 -26.01 12.42
C ALA A 263 -10.50 -26.21 13.41
N ASP A 264 -9.46 -25.34 13.32
CA ASP A 264 -8.42 -25.33 14.33
C ASP A 264 -9.03 -24.88 15.68
N SER A 265 -8.65 -25.55 16.77
CA SER A 265 -9.09 -25.20 18.12
C SER A 265 -8.76 -23.73 18.42
N GLY A 266 -9.77 -22.90 18.65
CA GLY A 266 -9.65 -21.46 18.88
C GLY A 266 -9.90 -20.56 17.65
N ALA A 267 -10.22 -21.12 16.47
CA ALA A 267 -10.78 -20.37 15.36
C ALA A 267 -12.25 -19.98 15.60
N ASP A 268 -12.92 -20.68 16.50
CA ASP A 268 -14.30 -20.45 16.90
C ASP A 268 -14.40 -19.51 18.13
N ALA A 269 -13.68 -18.38 18.09
CA ALA A 269 -14.04 -17.25 18.97
C ALA A 269 -15.38 -16.62 18.57
N GLU A 270 -16.11 -17.28 17.69
CA GLU A 270 -17.51 -16.98 17.33
C GLU A 270 -18.44 -17.15 18.53
N GLY A 271 -18.12 -18.01 19.51
CA GLY A 271 -19.02 -18.29 20.62
C GLY A 271 -19.42 -17.09 21.48
N PHE A 272 -18.59 -16.05 21.55
CA PHE A 272 -18.94 -14.83 22.30
C PHE A 272 -19.68 -13.81 21.41
N ALA A 273 -19.35 -13.75 20.13
CA ALA A 273 -20.04 -12.87 19.17
C ALA A 273 -21.41 -13.44 18.75
N ASP A 274 -21.52 -14.76 18.59
CA ASP A 274 -22.81 -15.47 18.37
C ASP A 274 -23.70 -15.43 19.63
N ALA A 275 -23.13 -15.53 20.83
CA ALA A 275 -23.88 -15.41 22.07
C ALA A 275 -24.44 -13.99 22.30
N LEU A 276 -23.86 -12.98 21.66
CA LEU A 276 -24.32 -11.59 21.72
C LEU A 276 -25.14 -11.18 20.49
N ASP A 277 -25.38 -12.08 19.53
CA ASP A 277 -26.13 -11.83 18.26
C ASP A 277 -25.69 -10.55 17.52
N ILE A 278 -24.41 -10.22 17.62
CA ILE A 278 -23.82 -9.00 17.02
C ILE A 278 -23.30 -9.29 15.60
N GLY A 279 -23.26 -10.56 15.18
CA GLY A 279 -22.67 -11.02 13.91
C GLY A 279 -23.58 -10.89 12.67
N GLY A 280 -24.86 -10.58 12.84
CA GLY A 280 -25.84 -10.53 11.75
C GLY A 280 -26.12 -9.15 11.15
N ALA A 281 -25.47 -8.10 11.60
CA ALA A 281 -25.85 -6.71 11.27
C ALA A 281 -24.75 -5.87 10.60
N ILE A 282 -23.75 -6.49 9.91
CA ILE A 282 -22.79 -5.72 9.09
C ILE A 282 -22.59 -6.44 7.75
#